data_6adf9cfa663ecc4bd0f8b9f9f7d3b46a
#
_entry.id   6adf9cfa663ecc4bd0f8b9f9f7d3b46a
#
_cell.length_a   1.000
_cell.length_b   1.000
_cell.length_c   1.000
_cell.angle_alpha   90.00
_cell.angle_beta   90.00
_cell.angle_gamma   90.00
#
_symmetry.space_group_name_H-M   'P 1'
#
loop_
_entity.id
_entity.type
_entity.pdbx_description
1 polymer ?
#
loop_
_entity_poly.entity_id
_entity_poly.type
_entity_poly.pdbx_seq_one_letter_code
_entity_poly.pdbx_strand_id
1 'polypeptide(L)'
;MASASPAIMESGTASSDEAQAAARQPAVEIAHLSKTYGALTAVDDVSFSVAEGEIFGILGPNGAGKTTTVECAIGLRSPDAGTIRLLGLDPLTQRDDVREVVGVQLQFGALPDKLKVREILDMYRSFYTEPADVGELIKVLGLTEKLGDYYKALSGGQRQRLSVALALIGNPKIAVLDEMTTGLDPQARRDTWDLIRGVRDRGVTIVLVTHFMEEAERLCDRVALIDSGRLVALDTPARLAAQARGGKQVRFVPSDRFDDRLLTSLPEVSAVQHDGQHVVVNGSGDLVNAVILQLAAAGITARDVELVSLNLEDAFVKLTGRHATEGAMS
;
A
#
# COMPACT_ATOMS: atom_id res chain seq x y z
N MET A 1 -42.53 -45.95 -5.42
CA MET A 1 -41.14 -46.12 -5.00
C MET A 1 -40.33 -45.01 -5.69
N ALA A 2 -40.11 -43.90 -5.01
CA ALA A 2 -39.36 -42.78 -5.53
C ALA A 2 -37.97 -42.82 -4.90
N SER A 3 -36.94 -42.88 -5.77
CA SER A 3 -35.53 -42.85 -5.39
C SER A 3 -35.08 -41.40 -5.32
N ALA A 4 -34.67 -40.94 -4.14
CA ALA A 4 -34.05 -39.65 -3.92
C ALA A 4 -32.54 -39.77 -4.12
N SER A 5 -31.96 -38.98 -5.02
CA SER A 5 -30.52 -38.75 -5.16
C SER A 5 -30.05 -37.75 -4.12
N PRO A 6 -28.92 -37.95 -3.46
CA PRO A 6 -28.36 -36.96 -2.56
C PRO A 6 -27.60 -35.88 -3.33
N ALA A 7 -27.88 -34.62 -3.00
CA ALA A 7 -27.11 -33.44 -3.44
C ALA A 7 -25.70 -33.48 -2.83
N ILE A 8 -24.70 -33.38 -3.68
CA ILE A 8 -23.29 -33.22 -3.29
C ILE A 8 -23.09 -31.77 -2.93
N MET A 9 -22.85 -31.49 -1.65
CA MET A 9 -22.33 -30.18 -1.18
C MET A 9 -20.86 -30.08 -1.60
N GLU A 10 -20.56 -29.22 -2.53
CA GLU A 10 -19.19 -28.78 -2.78
C GLU A 10 -18.74 -27.87 -1.62
N SER A 11 -17.95 -28.45 -0.73
CA SER A 11 -17.17 -27.71 0.25
C SER A 11 -15.99 -27.06 -0.47
N GLY A 12 -16.09 -25.75 -0.73
CA GLY A 12 -14.95 -24.94 -1.18
C GLY A 12 -13.84 -25.01 -0.13
N THR A 13 -12.73 -25.65 -0.47
CA THR A 13 -11.51 -25.65 0.33
C THR A 13 -10.88 -24.25 0.21
N ALA A 14 -11.00 -23.46 1.29
CA ALA A 14 -10.16 -22.28 1.47
C ALA A 14 -8.69 -22.70 1.31
N SER A 15 -7.90 -21.90 0.59
CA SER A 15 -6.49 -22.21 0.39
C SER A 15 -5.76 -22.23 1.73
N SER A 16 -4.73 -23.07 1.86
CA SER A 16 -3.93 -23.23 3.10
C SER A 16 -3.37 -21.90 3.60
N ASP A 17 -3.12 -20.94 2.69
CA ASP A 17 -2.62 -19.61 3.00
C ASP A 17 -3.69 -18.71 3.66
N GLU A 18 -4.96 -18.83 3.27
CA GLU A 18 -6.07 -18.10 3.91
C GLU A 18 -6.36 -18.62 5.32
N ALA A 19 -6.25 -19.94 5.52
CA ALA A 19 -6.41 -20.56 6.84
C ALA A 19 -5.24 -20.20 7.79
N GLN A 20 -4.02 -20.04 7.25
CA GLN A 20 -2.83 -19.69 8.00
C GLN A 20 -2.77 -18.19 8.35
N ALA A 21 -3.31 -17.31 7.51
CA ALA A 21 -3.50 -15.89 7.79
C ALA A 21 -4.56 -15.65 8.87
N ALA A 22 -5.63 -16.44 8.88
CA ALA A 22 -6.69 -16.37 9.89
C ALA A 22 -6.26 -16.85 11.30
N ALA A 23 -5.13 -17.56 11.42
CA ALA A 23 -4.62 -18.10 12.69
C ALA A 23 -3.62 -17.16 13.41
N ARG A 24 -3.15 -16.08 12.75
CA ARG A 24 -2.26 -15.09 13.37
C ARG A 24 -3.09 -14.07 14.14
N GLN A 25 -2.69 -13.75 15.36
CA GLN A 25 -3.32 -12.65 16.10
C GLN A 25 -3.09 -11.34 15.34
N PRO A 26 -4.10 -10.47 15.24
CA PRO A 26 -3.94 -9.19 14.59
C PRO A 26 -3.03 -8.27 15.41
N ALA A 27 -2.04 -7.67 14.74
CA ALA A 27 -1.19 -6.65 15.34
C ALA A 27 -1.96 -5.33 15.50
N VAL A 28 -2.82 -5.01 14.51
CA VAL A 28 -3.68 -3.82 14.54
C VAL A 28 -5.12 -4.24 14.25
N GLU A 29 -6.05 -3.79 15.08
CA GLU A 29 -7.49 -3.91 14.86
C GLU A 29 -8.13 -2.54 14.93
N ILE A 30 -8.87 -2.19 13.90
CA ILE A 30 -9.70 -0.98 13.82
C ILE A 30 -11.11 -1.42 13.47
N ALA A 31 -12.08 -1.05 14.30
CA ALA A 31 -13.49 -1.38 14.09
C ALA A 31 -14.36 -0.14 14.23
N HIS A 32 -15.10 0.16 13.13
CA HIS A 32 -16.09 1.24 13.06
C HIS A 32 -15.53 2.63 13.39
N LEU A 33 -14.27 2.89 13.02
CA LEU A 33 -13.57 4.13 13.31
C LEU A 33 -14.24 5.30 12.59
N SER A 34 -14.62 6.32 13.37
CA SER A 34 -15.15 7.56 12.82
C SER A 34 -14.51 8.78 13.48
N LYS A 35 -14.25 9.83 12.67
CA LYS A 35 -13.68 11.10 13.12
C LYS A 35 -14.18 12.27 12.30
N THR A 36 -14.68 13.30 12.99
CA THR A 36 -15.26 14.50 12.40
C THR A 36 -14.54 15.75 12.92
N TYR A 37 -14.38 16.76 12.08
CA TYR A 37 -13.86 18.08 12.41
C TYR A 37 -14.86 19.15 11.96
N GLY A 38 -15.71 19.61 12.88
CA GLY A 38 -16.79 20.52 12.56
C GLY A 38 -17.77 19.88 11.56
N ALA A 39 -17.87 20.41 10.37
CA ALA A 39 -18.74 19.85 9.31
C ALA A 39 -18.05 18.79 8.44
N LEU A 40 -16.74 18.59 8.60
CA LEU A 40 -15.95 17.64 7.79
C LEU A 40 -15.87 16.28 8.50
N THR A 41 -16.42 15.24 7.91
CA THR A 41 -16.16 13.85 8.33
C THR A 41 -14.89 13.37 7.64
N ALA A 42 -13.79 13.29 8.42
CA ALA A 42 -12.49 12.89 7.92
C ALA A 42 -12.31 11.36 7.86
N VAL A 43 -13.00 10.62 8.74
CA VAL A 43 -13.05 9.16 8.77
C VAL A 43 -14.49 8.75 9.05
N ASP A 44 -15.05 7.87 8.24
CA ASP A 44 -16.45 7.47 8.26
C ASP A 44 -16.55 5.95 8.21
N ASP A 45 -16.74 5.33 9.37
CA ASP A 45 -16.95 3.89 9.56
C ASP A 45 -15.85 2.98 8.98
N VAL A 46 -14.58 3.32 9.21
CA VAL A 46 -13.44 2.55 8.71
C VAL A 46 -13.16 1.36 9.62
N SER A 47 -13.09 0.16 9.03
CA SER A 47 -12.79 -1.09 9.74
C SER A 47 -11.78 -1.95 8.96
N PHE A 48 -10.70 -2.37 9.60
CA PHE A 48 -9.73 -3.32 9.05
C PHE A 48 -8.85 -3.92 10.16
N SER A 49 -8.13 -4.99 9.80
CA SER A 49 -7.12 -5.60 10.68
C SER A 49 -5.81 -5.82 9.92
N VAL A 50 -4.69 -5.77 10.66
CA VAL A 50 -3.33 -6.03 10.17
C VAL A 50 -2.78 -7.24 10.92
N ALA A 51 -2.27 -8.23 10.19
CA ALA A 51 -1.67 -9.41 10.79
C ALA A 51 -0.24 -9.12 11.30
N GLU A 52 0.25 -9.90 12.28
CA GLU A 52 1.63 -9.79 12.73
C GLU A 52 2.61 -10.14 11.60
N GLY A 53 3.66 -9.32 11.42
CA GLY A 53 4.68 -9.48 10.40
C GLY A 53 4.23 -9.13 8.97
N GLU A 54 3.05 -8.52 8.81
CA GLU A 54 2.52 -8.03 7.53
C GLU A 54 3.07 -6.63 7.21
N ILE A 55 3.29 -6.33 5.93
CA ILE A 55 3.36 -4.95 5.43
C ILE A 55 1.97 -4.58 4.93
N PHE A 56 1.27 -3.76 5.66
CA PHE A 56 -0.08 -3.31 5.35
C PHE A 56 -0.08 -1.87 4.85
N GLY A 57 -0.65 -1.64 3.65
CA GLY A 57 -0.73 -0.32 3.03
C GLY A 57 -2.05 0.38 3.34
N ILE A 58 -2.00 1.66 3.71
CA ILE A 58 -3.15 2.57 3.75
C ILE A 58 -2.98 3.55 2.60
N LEU A 59 -3.80 3.42 1.56
CA LEU A 59 -3.67 4.14 0.31
C LEU A 59 -4.86 5.05 0.06
N GLY A 60 -4.63 6.12 -0.69
CA GLY A 60 -5.66 7.05 -1.14
C GLY A 60 -5.09 8.41 -1.47
N PRO A 61 -5.85 9.31 -2.09
CA PRO A 61 -5.41 10.65 -2.43
C PRO A 61 -5.19 11.51 -1.19
N ASN A 62 -4.61 12.69 -1.38
CA ASN A 62 -4.49 13.68 -0.32
C ASN A 62 -5.88 14.11 0.16
N GLY A 63 -6.05 14.21 1.48
CA GLY A 63 -7.33 14.51 2.10
C GLY A 63 -8.32 13.34 2.20
N ALA A 64 -7.93 12.12 1.81
CA ALA A 64 -8.79 10.93 1.90
C ALA A 64 -9.07 10.45 3.34
N GLY A 65 -8.38 10.99 4.36
CA GLY A 65 -8.54 10.57 5.75
C GLY A 65 -7.44 9.64 6.28
N LYS A 66 -6.43 9.30 5.47
CA LYS A 66 -5.33 8.37 5.83
C LYS A 66 -4.60 8.78 7.11
N THR A 67 -4.05 10.01 7.14
CA THR A 67 -3.32 10.53 8.30
C THR A 67 -4.20 10.58 9.54
N THR A 68 -5.47 10.99 9.43
CA THR A 68 -6.41 10.99 10.55
C THR A 68 -6.67 9.58 11.07
N THR A 69 -6.84 8.60 10.18
CA THR A 69 -6.99 7.17 10.54
C THR A 69 -5.78 6.68 11.34
N VAL A 70 -4.58 6.99 10.85
CA VAL A 70 -3.32 6.60 11.52
C VAL A 70 -3.12 7.32 12.84
N GLU A 71 -3.34 8.64 12.90
CA GLU A 71 -3.23 9.41 14.14
C GLU A 71 -4.21 8.91 15.23
N CYS A 72 -5.42 8.49 14.83
CA CYS A 72 -6.34 7.80 15.73
C CYS A 72 -5.79 6.43 16.16
N ALA A 73 -5.28 5.63 15.19
CA ALA A 73 -4.76 4.31 15.44
C ALA A 73 -3.63 4.29 16.48
N ILE A 74 -2.75 5.27 16.46
CA ILE A 74 -1.61 5.37 17.40
C ILE A 74 -1.92 6.22 18.64
N GLY A 75 -3.17 6.64 18.85
CA GLY A 75 -3.60 7.39 20.02
C GLY A 75 -3.19 8.86 20.09
N LEU A 76 -2.71 9.44 18.99
CA LEU A 76 -2.43 10.87 18.88
C LEU A 76 -3.72 11.70 18.76
N ARG A 77 -4.79 11.08 18.26
CA ARG A 77 -6.14 11.67 18.21
C ARG A 77 -7.16 10.72 18.81
N SER A 78 -8.13 11.27 19.51
CA SER A 78 -9.27 10.49 19.98
C SER A 78 -10.29 10.38 18.84
N PRO A 79 -10.73 9.18 18.48
CA PRO A 79 -11.86 8.99 17.56
C PRO A 79 -13.18 9.47 18.20
N ASP A 80 -14.18 9.75 17.36
CA ASP A 80 -15.52 10.08 17.84
C ASP A 80 -16.37 8.82 18.04
N ALA A 81 -16.04 7.74 17.29
CA ALA A 81 -16.64 6.41 17.45
C ALA A 81 -15.66 5.32 17.01
N GLY A 82 -15.97 4.08 17.38
CA GLY A 82 -15.18 2.90 17.03
C GLY A 82 -14.20 2.48 18.11
N THR A 83 -13.50 1.38 17.85
CA THR A 83 -12.48 0.82 18.73
C THR A 83 -11.18 0.54 18.00
N ILE A 84 -10.07 0.67 18.72
CA ILE A 84 -8.73 0.42 18.19
C ILE A 84 -7.99 -0.48 19.18
N ARG A 85 -7.27 -1.46 18.66
CA ARG A 85 -6.37 -2.31 19.44
C ARG A 85 -5.03 -2.47 18.69
N LEU A 86 -3.93 -2.31 19.42
CA LEU A 86 -2.55 -2.51 18.95
C LEU A 86 -1.95 -3.61 19.82
N LEU A 87 -1.78 -4.82 19.29
CA LEU A 87 -1.43 -6.02 20.04
C LEU A 87 -2.33 -6.23 21.28
N GLY A 88 -3.64 -5.95 21.13
CA GLY A 88 -4.62 -6.00 22.22
C GLY A 88 -4.67 -4.77 23.12
N LEU A 89 -3.68 -3.84 23.04
CA LEU A 89 -3.62 -2.62 23.84
C LEU A 89 -4.52 -1.53 23.26
N ASP A 90 -5.14 -0.75 24.15
CA ASP A 90 -5.92 0.42 23.76
C ASP A 90 -5.03 1.68 23.72
N PRO A 91 -4.85 2.32 22.53
CA PRO A 91 -3.92 3.45 22.39
C PRO A 91 -4.34 4.73 23.14
N LEU A 92 -5.59 4.82 23.61
CA LEU A 92 -6.06 6.00 24.34
C LEU A 92 -5.86 5.86 25.85
N THR A 93 -5.99 4.64 26.38
CA THR A 93 -5.95 4.37 27.83
C THR A 93 -4.65 3.74 28.29
N GLN A 94 -3.91 3.05 27.38
CA GLN A 94 -2.66 2.35 27.66
C GLN A 94 -1.48 2.95 26.87
N ARG A 95 -1.36 4.27 26.87
CA ARG A 95 -0.40 5.03 26.03
C ARG A 95 1.05 4.64 26.26
N ASP A 96 1.43 4.38 27.51
CA ASP A 96 2.81 4.04 27.87
C ASP A 96 3.17 2.65 27.35
N ASP A 97 2.27 1.67 27.48
CA ASP A 97 2.47 0.32 26.93
C ASP A 97 2.53 0.33 25.41
N VAL A 98 1.64 1.12 24.78
CA VAL A 98 1.63 1.27 23.31
C VAL A 98 2.93 1.88 22.78
N ARG A 99 3.50 2.87 23.47
CA ARG A 99 4.77 3.50 23.10
C ARG A 99 5.94 2.53 23.07
N GLU A 100 5.94 1.53 23.97
CA GLU A 100 7.00 0.51 24.00
C GLU A 100 6.91 -0.49 22.83
N VAL A 101 5.74 -0.67 22.23
CA VAL A 101 5.52 -1.65 21.15
C VAL A 101 5.28 -1.03 19.76
N VAL A 102 5.06 0.27 19.68
CA VAL A 102 4.78 0.98 18.42
C VAL A 102 5.82 2.06 18.17
N GLY A 103 6.52 1.91 17.05
CA GLY A 103 7.39 2.96 16.50
C GLY A 103 6.65 3.76 15.42
N VAL A 104 6.83 5.07 15.43
CA VAL A 104 6.09 5.95 14.52
C VAL A 104 7.05 6.91 13.82
N GLN A 105 6.96 6.97 12.50
CA GLN A 105 7.53 8.03 11.67
C GLN A 105 6.37 8.76 11.01
N LEU A 106 6.16 10.01 11.37
CA LEU A 106 5.14 10.90 10.80
C LEU A 106 5.74 11.80 9.72
N GLN A 107 4.90 12.26 8.80
CA GLN A 107 5.27 13.11 7.68
C GLN A 107 6.02 14.39 8.09
N PHE A 108 5.73 14.97 9.26
CA PHE A 108 6.29 16.24 9.75
C PHE A 108 7.06 16.06 11.06
N GLY A 109 8.20 15.39 11.00
CA GLY A 109 9.15 15.32 12.11
C GLY A 109 10.30 16.32 11.90
N ALA A 110 10.20 17.55 12.40
CA ALA A 110 11.32 18.49 12.36
C ALA A 110 12.31 18.16 13.48
N LEU A 111 13.46 17.62 13.11
CA LEU A 111 14.59 17.42 14.03
C LEU A 111 15.45 18.72 14.06
N PRO A 112 16.06 19.04 15.21
CA PRO A 112 16.90 20.22 15.32
C PRO A 112 18.13 20.16 14.39
N ASP A 113 18.28 21.14 13.52
CA ASP A 113 19.33 21.21 12.51
C ASP A 113 20.75 21.15 13.06
N LYS A 114 20.95 21.61 14.29
CA LYS A 114 22.24 21.73 14.97
C LYS A 114 22.62 20.53 15.82
N LEU A 115 21.78 19.51 15.89
CA LEU A 115 22.14 18.24 16.54
C LEU A 115 22.87 17.32 15.57
N LYS A 116 23.84 16.58 16.07
CA LYS A 116 24.49 15.51 15.35
C LYS A 116 23.59 14.28 15.32
N VAL A 117 23.76 13.43 14.29
CA VAL A 117 23.01 12.18 14.17
C VAL A 117 23.11 11.35 15.44
N ARG A 118 24.32 11.21 16.03
CA ARG A 118 24.52 10.49 17.29
C ARG A 118 23.71 11.10 18.43
N GLU A 119 23.72 12.40 18.59
CA GLU A 119 23.00 13.09 19.67
C GLU A 119 21.49 12.89 19.57
N ILE A 120 20.96 12.88 18.33
CA ILE A 120 19.55 12.59 18.07
C ILE A 120 19.23 11.15 18.47
N LEU A 121 20.05 10.19 18.05
CA LEU A 121 19.85 8.78 18.39
C LEU A 121 19.93 8.53 19.89
N ASP A 122 20.92 9.09 20.58
CA ASP A 122 21.07 8.97 22.03
C ASP A 122 19.87 9.57 22.78
N MET A 123 19.36 10.71 22.30
CA MET A 123 18.16 11.36 22.85
C MET A 123 16.94 10.45 22.69
N TYR A 124 16.67 9.94 21.48
CA TYR A 124 15.50 9.08 21.25
C TYR A 124 15.61 7.75 21.99
N ARG A 125 16.80 7.14 22.02
CA ARG A 125 17.05 5.93 22.77
C ARG A 125 16.67 6.08 24.26
N SER A 126 16.91 7.26 24.85
CA SER A 126 16.64 7.51 26.26
C SER A 126 15.15 7.51 26.63
N PHE A 127 14.25 7.51 25.63
CA PHE A 127 12.80 7.47 25.87
C PHE A 127 12.25 6.06 26.07
N TYR A 128 13.06 5.02 25.81
CA TYR A 128 12.60 3.62 25.82
C TYR A 128 13.33 2.81 26.90
N THR A 129 12.61 1.85 27.47
CA THR A 129 13.13 0.97 28.52
C THR A 129 14.08 -0.07 27.95
N GLU A 130 13.73 -0.68 26.82
CA GLU A 130 14.50 -1.71 26.11
C GLU A 130 14.75 -1.33 24.65
N PRO A 131 15.59 -0.30 24.39
CA PRO A 131 15.83 0.15 23.04
C PRO A 131 16.59 -0.89 22.21
N ALA A 132 16.43 -0.84 20.89
CA ALA A 132 17.20 -1.63 19.94
C ALA A 132 18.71 -1.34 20.05
N ASP A 133 19.54 -2.29 19.60
CA ASP A 133 20.97 -2.03 19.42
C ASP A 133 21.17 -0.96 18.32
N VAL A 134 21.50 0.26 18.77
CA VAL A 134 21.71 1.41 17.89
C VAL A 134 22.84 1.16 16.89
N GLY A 135 23.90 0.44 17.30
CA GLY A 135 25.03 0.13 16.42
C GLY A 135 24.60 -0.77 15.25
N GLU A 136 23.84 -1.81 15.53
CA GLU A 136 23.27 -2.69 14.50
C GLU A 136 22.27 -1.94 13.62
N LEU A 137 21.36 -1.18 14.23
CA LEU A 137 20.35 -0.40 13.53
C LEU A 137 20.98 0.57 12.53
N ILE A 138 21.97 1.35 12.95
CA ILE A 138 22.67 2.34 12.12
C ILE A 138 23.48 1.68 11.00
N LYS A 139 24.06 0.51 11.25
CA LYS A 139 24.77 -0.26 10.23
C LYS A 139 23.82 -0.71 9.11
N VAL A 140 22.67 -1.26 9.49
CA VAL A 140 21.65 -1.71 8.54
C VAL A 140 21.09 -0.56 7.71
N LEU A 141 20.92 0.60 8.34
CA LEU A 141 20.41 1.81 7.68
C LEU A 141 21.48 2.57 6.86
N GLY A 142 22.74 2.12 6.87
CA GLY A 142 23.83 2.74 6.13
C GLY A 142 24.17 4.15 6.62
N LEU A 143 24.05 4.41 7.93
CA LEU A 143 24.29 5.71 8.55
C LEU A 143 25.54 5.74 9.42
N THR A 144 26.34 4.67 9.46
CA THR A 144 27.52 4.54 10.34
C THR A 144 28.49 5.70 10.20
N GLU A 145 28.81 6.10 8.96
CA GLU A 145 29.74 7.20 8.69
C GLU A 145 29.13 8.59 8.95
N LYS A 146 27.83 8.65 9.19
CA LYS A 146 27.07 9.89 9.38
C LYS A 146 26.82 10.27 10.83
N LEU A 147 27.25 9.46 11.78
CA LEU A 147 27.04 9.68 13.22
C LEU A 147 27.61 11.02 13.73
N GLY A 148 28.69 11.50 13.11
CA GLY A 148 29.33 12.79 13.45
C GLY A 148 28.74 14.00 12.73
N ASP A 149 27.94 13.79 11.69
CA ASP A 149 27.39 14.85 10.85
C ASP A 149 26.20 15.52 11.54
N TYR A 150 26.02 16.83 11.28
CA TYR A 150 24.82 17.54 11.72
C TYR A 150 23.61 17.13 10.87
N TYR A 151 22.41 17.12 11.47
CA TYR A 151 21.17 16.77 10.78
C TYR A 151 20.94 17.60 9.50
N LYS A 152 21.24 18.90 9.55
CA LYS A 152 21.13 19.78 8.37
C LYS A 152 22.01 19.42 7.19
N ALA A 153 23.15 18.70 7.45
CA ALA A 153 24.10 18.30 6.42
C ALA A 153 23.70 16.98 5.71
N LEU A 154 22.70 16.28 6.21
CA LEU A 154 22.22 15.04 5.61
C LEU A 154 21.46 15.30 4.30
N SER A 155 21.66 14.42 3.32
CA SER A 155 20.78 14.39 2.13
C SER A 155 19.35 13.97 2.49
N GLY A 156 18.38 14.18 1.58
CA GLY A 156 16.99 13.76 1.77
C GLY A 156 16.88 12.27 2.13
N GLY A 157 17.53 11.40 1.38
CA GLY A 157 17.54 9.96 1.65
C GLY A 157 18.20 9.59 2.98
N GLN A 158 19.27 10.31 3.40
CA GLN A 158 19.91 10.10 4.70
C GLN A 158 19.00 10.55 5.85
N ARG A 159 18.30 11.68 5.71
CA ARG A 159 17.28 12.13 6.68
C ARG A 159 16.16 11.10 6.81
N GLN A 160 15.72 10.55 5.68
CA GLN A 160 14.69 9.53 5.66
C GLN A 160 15.13 8.26 6.40
N ARG A 161 16.35 7.77 6.12
CA ARG A 161 16.92 6.61 6.84
C ARG A 161 17.05 6.88 8.33
N LEU A 162 17.42 8.11 8.73
CA LEU A 162 17.43 8.50 10.14
C LEU A 162 16.04 8.49 10.75
N SER A 163 15.02 8.98 10.05
CA SER A 163 13.62 8.94 10.52
C SER A 163 13.15 7.50 10.76
N VAL A 164 13.51 6.56 9.86
CA VAL A 164 13.25 5.13 10.08
C VAL A 164 14.00 4.61 11.30
N ALA A 165 15.29 5.00 11.46
CA ALA A 165 16.06 4.61 12.64
C ALA A 165 15.33 5.03 13.94
N LEU A 166 14.81 6.26 13.98
CA LEU A 166 14.11 6.78 15.15
C LEU A 166 12.78 6.06 15.42
N ALA A 167 12.06 5.67 14.37
CA ALA A 167 10.86 4.85 14.53
C ALA A 167 11.17 3.45 15.07
N LEU A 168 12.35 2.91 14.76
CA LEU A 168 12.75 1.55 15.15
C LEU A 168 13.58 1.48 16.45
N ILE A 169 14.03 2.64 16.96
CA ILE A 169 14.96 2.70 18.08
C ILE A 169 14.39 2.12 19.38
N GLY A 170 13.06 2.16 19.55
CA GLY A 170 12.34 1.53 20.67
C GLY A 170 12.18 0.02 20.54
N ASN A 171 12.78 -0.63 19.52
CA ASN A 171 12.59 -2.06 19.24
C ASN A 171 11.12 -2.46 19.09
N PRO A 172 10.32 -1.72 18.29
CA PRO A 172 8.87 -1.89 18.24
C PRO A 172 8.48 -3.20 17.56
N LYS A 173 7.29 -3.69 17.89
CA LYS A 173 6.63 -4.79 17.17
C LYS A 173 5.79 -4.29 15.99
N ILE A 174 5.35 -3.03 16.04
CA ILE A 174 4.61 -2.35 14.96
C ILE A 174 5.36 -1.07 14.60
N ALA A 175 5.65 -0.87 13.31
CA ALA A 175 6.20 0.39 12.79
C ALA A 175 5.16 1.06 11.86
N VAL A 176 4.80 2.29 12.18
CA VAL A 176 3.93 3.12 11.35
C VAL A 176 4.79 4.12 10.59
N LEU A 177 4.72 4.05 9.26
CA LEU A 177 5.58 4.80 8.34
C LEU A 177 4.71 5.62 7.39
N ASP A 178 4.70 6.95 7.57
CA ASP A 178 3.84 7.85 6.81
C ASP A 178 4.62 8.61 5.74
N GLU A 179 4.23 8.44 4.48
CA GLU A 179 4.77 9.12 3.29
C GLU A 179 6.31 9.11 3.16
N MET A 180 6.91 7.97 3.42
CA MET A 180 8.37 7.78 3.54
C MET A 180 9.16 8.11 2.29
N THR A 181 8.59 8.02 1.10
CA THR A 181 9.31 8.14 -0.17
C THR A 181 9.03 9.44 -0.91
N THR A 182 8.22 10.32 -0.31
CA THR A 182 7.89 11.62 -0.89
C THR A 182 9.15 12.48 -1.05
N GLY A 183 9.38 12.99 -2.26
CA GLY A 183 10.53 13.85 -2.58
C GLY A 183 11.87 13.12 -2.72
N LEU A 184 11.90 11.79 -2.67
CA LEU A 184 13.10 11.01 -2.94
C LEU A 184 13.28 10.78 -4.45
N ASP A 185 14.54 10.78 -4.89
CA ASP A 185 14.89 10.31 -6.24
C ASP A 185 14.59 8.79 -6.40
N PRO A 186 14.50 8.28 -7.65
CA PRO A 186 14.13 6.88 -7.89
C PRO A 186 15.05 5.85 -7.23
N GLN A 187 16.34 6.15 -7.07
CA GLN A 187 17.28 5.23 -6.43
C GLN A 187 17.08 5.22 -4.91
N ALA A 188 17.01 6.41 -4.29
CA ALA A 188 16.75 6.54 -2.86
C ALA A 188 15.42 5.89 -2.45
N ARG A 189 14.41 5.96 -3.34
CA ARG A 189 13.11 5.28 -3.14
C ARG A 189 13.27 3.77 -3.11
N ARG A 190 13.98 3.17 -4.08
CA ARG A 190 14.24 1.72 -4.11
C ARG A 190 15.02 1.26 -2.88
N ASP A 191 16.06 2.00 -2.50
CA ASP A 191 16.86 1.71 -1.30
C ASP A 191 15.98 1.74 -0.03
N THR A 192 15.00 2.65 0.03
CA THR A 192 14.03 2.74 1.15
C THR A 192 13.09 1.53 1.15
N TRP A 193 12.63 1.06 0.00
CA TRP A 193 11.80 -0.14 -0.09
C TRP A 193 12.52 -1.39 0.39
N ASP A 194 13.79 -1.56 0.01
CA ASP A 194 14.61 -2.69 0.47
C ASP A 194 14.85 -2.63 1.98
N LEU A 195 15.02 -1.43 2.51
CA LEU A 195 15.10 -1.19 3.94
C LEU A 195 13.82 -1.63 4.67
N ILE A 196 12.65 -1.21 4.19
CA ILE A 196 11.35 -1.55 4.77
C ILE A 196 11.17 -3.08 4.79
N ARG A 197 11.50 -3.78 3.68
CA ARG A 197 11.47 -5.25 3.64
C ARG A 197 12.38 -5.87 4.69
N GLY A 198 13.62 -5.36 4.80
CA GLY A 198 14.57 -5.84 5.80
C GLY A 198 14.09 -5.63 7.25
N VAL A 199 13.29 -4.61 7.52
CA VAL A 199 12.65 -4.39 8.83
C VAL A 199 11.53 -5.43 9.06
N ARG A 200 10.66 -5.65 8.07
CA ARG A 200 9.64 -6.69 8.14
C ARG A 200 10.24 -8.09 8.36
N ASP A 201 11.33 -8.42 7.67
CA ASP A 201 11.98 -9.73 7.74
C ASP A 201 12.58 -10.02 9.12
N ARG A 202 12.70 -9.00 9.98
CA ARG A 202 13.06 -9.11 11.41
C ARG A 202 11.85 -9.31 12.32
N GLY A 203 10.66 -9.46 11.75
CA GLY A 203 9.41 -9.73 12.47
C GLY A 203 8.60 -8.49 12.86
N VAL A 204 9.00 -7.29 12.41
CA VAL A 204 8.23 -6.07 12.67
C VAL A 204 7.04 -6.00 11.72
N THR A 205 5.85 -5.76 12.25
CA THR A 205 4.65 -5.44 11.48
C THR A 205 4.74 -4.00 10.98
N ILE A 206 4.45 -3.76 9.71
CA ILE A 206 4.57 -2.41 9.13
C ILE A 206 3.20 -1.92 8.65
N VAL A 207 2.81 -0.73 9.10
CA VAL A 207 1.70 0.03 8.54
C VAL A 207 2.29 1.15 7.70
N LEU A 208 2.17 1.03 6.38
CA LEU A 208 2.70 1.97 5.41
C LEU A 208 1.57 2.89 4.91
N VAL A 209 1.71 4.19 5.11
CA VAL A 209 0.77 5.18 4.57
C VAL A 209 1.40 5.84 3.35
N THR A 210 0.74 5.76 2.22
CA THR A 210 1.26 6.34 0.98
C THR A 210 0.14 6.73 0.02
N HIS A 211 0.45 7.63 -0.89
CA HIS A 211 -0.38 7.93 -2.05
C HIS A 211 0.22 7.36 -3.35
N PHE A 212 1.41 6.72 -3.27
CA PHE A 212 2.07 6.08 -4.42
C PHE A 212 1.62 4.62 -4.55
N MET A 213 0.85 4.34 -5.61
CA MET A 213 0.35 2.99 -5.88
C MET A 213 1.49 1.98 -6.16
N GLU A 214 2.55 2.42 -6.88
CA GLU A 214 3.73 1.59 -7.13
C GLU A 214 4.42 1.11 -5.85
N GLU A 215 4.50 1.97 -4.83
CA GLU A 215 5.08 1.62 -3.53
C GLU A 215 4.29 0.50 -2.85
N ALA A 216 2.97 0.63 -2.86
CA ALA A 216 2.09 -0.37 -2.30
C ALA A 216 2.13 -1.70 -3.05
N GLU A 217 2.18 -1.67 -4.38
CA GLU A 217 2.31 -2.89 -5.20
C GLU A 217 3.62 -3.64 -4.93
N ARG A 218 4.69 -2.90 -4.63
CA ARG A 218 6.01 -3.49 -4.40
C ARG A 218 6.22 -4.00 -2.98
N LEU A 219 5.59 -3.37 -2.01
CA LEU A 219 5.88 -3.60 -0.59
C LEU A 219 4.78 -4.33 0.15
N CYS A 220 3.51 -3.98 -0.13
CA CYS A 220 2.41 -4.38 0.74
C CYS A 220 1.90 -5.78 0.43
N ASP A 221 1.68 -6.56 1.49
CA ASP A 221 0.99 -7.84 1.40
C ASP A 221 -0.51 -7.63 1.16
N ARG A 222 -1.10 -6.65 1.87
CA ARG A 222 -2.49 -6.18 1.70
C ARG A 222 -2.56 -4.67 1.77
N VAL A 223 -3.61 -4.11 1.16
CA VAL A 223 -3.84 -2.67 1.13
C VAL A 223 -5.29 -2.33 1.41
N ALA A 224 -5.50 -1.28 2.20
CA ALA A 224 -6.77 -0.59 2.39
C ALA A 224 -6.78 0.65 1.49
N LEU A 225 -7.69 0.69 0.52
CA LEU A 225 -7.94 1.88 -0.29
C LEU A 225 -8.95 2.77 0.43
N ILE A 226 -8.53 3.97 0.78
CA ILE A 226 -9.38 4.97 1.46
C ILE A 226 -9.65 6.13 0.50
N ASP A 227 -10.91 6.46 0.33
CA ASP A 227 -11.36 7.67 -0.36
C ASP A 227 -12.48 8.36 0.42
N SER A 228 -12.39 9.68 0.52
CA SER A 228 -13.42 10.51 1.18
C SER A 228 -13.80 10.02 2.59
N GLY A 229 -12.80 9.57 3.36
CA GLY A 229 -12.95 9.06 4.73
C GLY A 229 -13.45 7.62 4.84
N ARG A 230 -13.71 6.92 3.76
CA ARG A 230 -14.27 5.56 3.75
C ARG A 230 -13.31 4.53 3.20
N LEU A 231 -13.40 3.32 3.71
CA LEU A 231 -12.73 2.16 3.15
C LEU A 231 -13.46 1.72 1.89
N VAL A 232 -12.81 1.89 0.72
CA VAL A 232 -13.37 1.55 -0.60
C VAL A 232 -13.10 0.10 -0.95
N ALA A 233 -11.90 -0.39 -0.64
CA ALA A 233 -11.50 -1.76 -0.91
C ALA A 233 -10.38 -2.20 0.05
N LEU A 234 -10.31 -3.52 0.32
CA LEU A 234 -9.30 -4.15 1.15
C LEU A 234 -8.97 -5.52 0.58
N ASP A 235 -7.79 -5.67 0.01
CA ASP A 235 -7.28 -6.95 -0.51
C ASP A 235 -5.77 -6.86 -0.79
N THR A 236 -5.17 -7.91 -1.34
CA THR A 236 -3.81 -7.84 -1.89
C THR A 236 -3.76 -6.90 -3.11
N PRO A 237 -2.64 -6.20 -3.36
CA PRO A 237 -2.49 -5.34 -4.54
C PRO A 237 -2.86 -6.05 -5.85
N ALA A 238 -2.41 -7.30 -6.00
CA ALA A 238 -2.68 -8.11 -7.19
C ALA A 238 -4.18 -8.43 -7.37
N ARG A 239 -4.92 -8.73 -6.30
CA ARG A 239 -6.37 -8.97 -6.35
C ARG A 239 -7.14 -7.70 -6.67
N LEU A 240 -6.76 -6.56 -6.08
CA LEU A 240 -7.38 -5.27 -6.40
C LEU A 240 -7.14 -4.88 -7.86
N ALA A 241 -5.92 -4.98 -8.36
CA ALA A 241 -5.61 -4.78 -9.77
C ALA A 241 -6.42 -5.73 -10.68
N ALA A 242 -6.63 -6.99 -10.26
CA ALA A 242 -7.47 -7.94 -11.01
C ALA A 242 -8.95 -7.58 -10.99
N GLN A 243 -9.48 -7.00 -9.89
CA GLN A 243 -10.89 -6.54 -9.80
C GLN A 243 -11.15 -5.30 -10.68
N ALA A 244 -10.15 -4.45 -10.89
CA ALA A 244 -10.22 -3.37 -11.88
C ALA A 244 -10.40 -3.95 -13.29
N ARG A 245 -9.97 -5.18 -13.51
CA ARG A 245 -10.07 -5.90 -14.75
C ARG A 245 -11.53 -6.30 -15.01
N GLY A 246 -12.20 -5.57 -15.89
CA GLY A 246 -13.16 -6.20 -16.79
C GLY A 246 -12.46 -7.01 -17.87
N GLY A 247 -11.14 -7.28 -17.78
CA GLY A 247 -10.37 -7.99 -18.79
C GLY A 247 -8.87 -7.67 -18.83
N LYS A 248 -8.17 -8.31 -19.74
CA LYS A 248 -6.80 -7.98 -20.17
C LYS A 248 -6.86 -6.82 -21.16
N GLN A 249 -5.80 -6.02 -21.22
CA GLN A 249 -5.67 -4.96 -22.20
C GLN A 249 -4.43 -5.22 -23.07
N VAL A 250 -4.63 -5.18 -24.37
CA VAL A 250 -3.55 -5.27 -25.37
C VAL A 250 -3.49 -3.98 -26.14
N ARG A 251 -2.33 -3.36 -26.19
CA ARG A 251 -2.04 -2.17 -26.98
C ARG A 251 -1.12 -2.54 -28.11
N PHE A 252 -1.40 -2.07 -29.32
CA PHE A 252 -0.55 -2.32 -30.48
C PHE A 252 -0.74 -1.24 -31.57
N VAL A 253 0.19 -1.18 -32.52
CA VAL A 253 0.09 -0.36 -33.71
C VAL A 253 -0.21 -1.28 -34.90
N PRO A 254 -1.37 -1.16 -35.55
CA PRO A 254 -1.70 -1.96 -36.73
C PRO A 254 -0.93 -1.48 -37.93
N SER A 255 -0.54 -2.41 -38.88
CA SER A 255 0.11 -2.06 -40.14
C SER A 255 -0.81 -1.30 -41.10
N ASP A 256 -2.10 -1.57 -41.01
CA ASP A 256 -3.14 -1.00 -41.88
C ASP A 256 -4.40 -0.69 -41.06
N ARG A 257 -5.26 0.18 -41.56
CA ARG A 257 -6.56 0.46 -40.95
C ARG A 257 -7.47 -0.75 -41.10
N PHE A 258 -8.26 -1.02 -40.08
CA PHE A 258 -9.26 -2.08 -40.08
C PHE A 258 -10.56 -1.61 -39.41
N ASP A 259 -11.65 -2.34 -39.66
CA ASP A 259 -12.92 -2.12 -38.97
C ASP A 259 -12.89 -2.80 -37.60
N ASP A 260 -13.27 -2.05 -36.57
CA ASP A 260 -13.29 -2.53 -35.18
C ASP A 260 -14.13 -3.80 -34.98
N ARG A 261 -15.09 -4.04 -35.91
CA ARG A 261 -15.89 -5.27 -35.93
C ARG A 261 -15.04 -6.52 -36.08
N LEU A 262 -13.86 -6.42 -36.68
CA LEU A 262 -12.92 -7.52 -36.82
C LEU A 262 -12.53 -8.08 -35.45
N LEU A 263 -12.32 -7.19 -34.46
CA LEU A 263 -11.89 -7.57 -33.10
C LEU A 263 -13.08 -7.68 -32.14
N THR A 264 -14.11 -6.81 -32.26
CA THR A 264 -15.27 -6.86 -31.39
C THR A 264 -16.16 -8.09 -31.61
N SER A 265 -15.95 -8.83 -32.72
CA SER A 265 -16.59 -10.14 -32.98
C SER A 265 -16.02 -11.28 -32.14
N LEU A 266 -14.85 -11.10 -31.53
CA LEU A 266 -14.19 -12.12 -30.72
C LEU A 266 -14.84 -12.17 -29.32
N PRO A 267 -15.12 -13.36 -28.78
CA PRO A 267 -15.72 -13.51 -27.45
C PRO A 267 -14.78 -13.02 -26.32
N GLU A 268 -13.46 -12.99 -26.57
CA GLU A 268 -12.45 -12.49 -25.65
C GLU A 268 -12.43 -10.96 -25.57
N VAL A 269 -13.01 -10.24 -26.56
CA VAL A 269 -12.94 -8.78 -26.68
C VAL A 269 -14.21 -8.13 -26.11
N SER A 270 -14.02 -7.20 -25.18
CA SER A 270 -15.11 -6.40 -24.60
C SER A 270 -15.20 -4.99 -25.17
N ALA A 271 -14.07 -4.40 -25.58
CA ALA A 271 -14.02 -3.06 -26.19
C ALA A 271 -12.77 -2.86 -27.02
N VAL A 272 -12.86 -2.03 -28.04
CA VAL A 272 -11.75 -1.54 -28.87
C VAL A 272 -11.74 -0.02 -28.80
N GLN A 273 -10.58 0.59 -28.60
CA GLN A 273 -10.38 2.04 -28.52
C GLN A 273 -9.17 2.44 -29.36
N HIS A 274 -9.21 3.64 -29.96
CA HIS A 274 -8.09 4.19 -30.72
C HIS A 274 -7.47 5.36 -29.95
N ASP A 275 -6.15 5.29 -29.74
CA ASP A 275 -5.33 6.33 -29.12
C ASP A 275 -4.21 6.73 -30.09
N GLY A 276 -4.49 7.71 -30.93
CA GLY A 276 -3.57 8.14 -32.00
C GLY A 276 -3.31 7.02 -33.00
N GLN A 277 -2.07 6.51 -33.03
CA GLN A 277 -1.66 5.39 -33.90
C GLN A 277 -1.86 4.02 -33.21
N HIS A 278 -2.12 4.01 -31.92
CA HIS A 278 -2.31 2.78 -31.18
C HIS A 278 -3.76 2.35 -31.13
N VAL A 279 -3.95 1.05 -31.13
CA VAL A 279 -5.24 0.42 -30.85
C VAL A 279 -5.13 -0.27 -29.50
N VAL A 280 -6.09 -0.01 -28.65
CA VAL A 280 -6.20 -0.57 -27.30
C VAL A 280 -7.41 -1.48 -27.26
N VAL A 281 -7.18 -2.77 -27.03
CA VAL A 281 -8.23 -3.79 -26.96
C VAL A 281 -8.37 -4.28 -25.53
N ASN A 282 -9.57 -4.13 -24.99
CA ASN A 282 -9.93 -4.66 -23.69
C ASN A 282 -10.66 -5.99 -23.87
N GLY A 283 -10.39 -6.95 -23.00
CA GLY A 283 -11.04 -8.25 -23.06
C GLY A 283 -10.60 -9.21 -21.95
N SER A 284 -10.93 -10.48 -22.08
CA SER A 284 -10.64 -11.51 -21.07
C SER A 284 -10.08 -12.79 -21.70
N GLY A 285 -9.74 -13.78 -20.90
CA GLY A 285 -9.23 -15.05 -21.41
C GLY A 285 -7.89 -14.95 -22.12
N ASP A 286 -7.75 -15.57 -23.29
CA ASP A 286 -6.53 -15.54 -24.10
C ASP A 286 -6.55 -14.40 -25.14
N LEU A 287 -6.87 -13.19 -24.66
CA LEU A 287 -7.06 -11.99 -25.46
C LEU A 287 -5.91 -11.72 -26.46
N VAL A 288 -4.66 -11.87 -26.00
CA VAL A 288 -3.47 -11.56 -26.82
C VAL A 288 -3.45 -12.44 -28.07
N ASN A 289 -3.55 -13.76 -27.87
CA ASN A 289 -3.51 -14.70 -28.99
C ASN A 289 -4.74 -14.54 -29.90
N ALA A 290 -5.93 -14.35 -29.32
CA ALA A 290 -7.14 -14.14 -30.09
C ALA A 290 -7.03 -12.92 -31.00
N VAL A 291 -6.58 -11.78 -30.47
CA VAL A 291 -6.37 -10.54 -31.25
C VAL A 291 -5.31 -10.71 -32.33
N ILE A 292 -4.14 -11.28 -31.98
CA ILE A 292 -3.04 -11.46 -32.93
C ILE A 292 -3.44 -12.40 -34.06
N LEU A 293 -4.08 -13.53 -33.77
CA LEU A 293 -4.52 -14.49 -34.79
C LEU A 293 -5.57 -13.89 -35.72
N GLN A 294 -6.52 -13.12 -35.16
CA GLN A 294 -7.57 -12.49 -35.97
C GLN A 294 -7.02 -11.41 -36.89
N LEU A 295 -6.08 -10.58 -36.41
CA LEU A 295 -5.39 -9.58 -37.26
C LEU A 295 -4.57 -10.25 -38.36
N ALA A 296 -3.82 -11.31 -38.00
CA ALA A 296 -3.02 -12.06 -38.99
C ALA A 296 -3.89 -12.71 -40.05
N ALA A 297 -5.05 -13.25 -39.72
CA ALA A 297 -6.01 -13.80 -40.68
C ALA A 297 -6.56 -12.74 -41.65
N ALA A 298 -6.63 -11.47 -41.21
CA ALA A 298 -7.01 -10.33 -42.04
C ALA A 298 -5.83 -9.70 -42.79
N GLY A 299 -4.61 -10.26 -42.71
CA GLY A 299 -3.39 -9.72 -43.33
C GLY A 299 -2.82 -8.49 -42.63
N ILE A 300 -3.24 -8.19 -41.40
CA ILE A 300 -2.82 -7.03 -40.61
C ILE A 300 -1.77 -7.48 -39.61
N THR A 301 -0.62 -6.78 -39.61
CA THR A 301 0.43 -7.03 -38.61
C THR A 301 0.27 -6.08 -37.41
N ALA A 302 0.20 -6.63 -36.20
CA ALA A 302 0.31 -5.87 -34.98
C ALA A 302 1.80 -5.59 -34.69
N ARG A 303 2.18 -4.32 -34.58
CA ARG A 303 3.52 -3.89 -34.18
C ARG A 303 3.46 -3.34 -32.78
N ASP A 304 4.60 -3.32 -32.09
CA ASP A 304 4.75 -2.74 -30.74
C ASP A 304 3.64 -3.27 -29.80
N VAL A 305 3.45 -4.59 -29.79
CA VAL A 305 2.42 -5.24 -28.99
C VAL A 305 2.83 -5.19 -27.52
N GLU A 306 2.08 -4.46 -26.75
CA GLU A 306 2.25 -4.34 -25.30
C GLU A 306 1.05 -4.99 -24.59
N LEU A 307 1.35 -5.87 -23.63
CA LEU A 307 0.35 -6.31 -22.66
C LEU A 307 0.30 -5.27 -21.54
N VAL A 308 -0.74 -4.46 -21.53
CA VAL A 308 -0.93 -3.50 -20.46
C VAL A 308 -1.40 -4.27 -19.22
N SER A 309 -0.51 -4.40 -18.27
CA SER A 309 -0.87 -4.89 -16.94
C SER A 309 -1.58 -3.78 -16.21
N LEU A 310 -2.88 -3.97 -15.95
CA LEU A 310 -3.62 -3.07 -15.08
C LEU A 310 -2.98 -3.11 -13.69
N ASN A 311 -2.77 -1.95 -13.13
CA ASN A 311 -2.13 -1.73 -11.85
C ASN A 311 -3.14 -1.30 -10.78
N LEU A 312 -2.66 -1.05 -9.58
CA LEU A 312 -3.49 -0.63 -8.46
C LEU A 312 -4.10 0.77 -8.70
N GLU A 313 -3.45 1.62 -9.51
CA GLU A 313 -3.97 2.93 -9.89
C GLU A 313 -5.23 2.79 -10.76
N ASP A 314 -5.23 1.87 -11.73
CA ASP A 314 -6.40 1.55 -12.55
C ASP A 314 -7.56 1.03 -11.68
N ALA A 315 -7.24 0.22 -10.64
CA ALA A 315 -8.21 -0.25 -9.68
C ALA A 315 -8.82 0.91 -8.91
N PHE A 316 -8.00 1.82 -8.43
CA PHE A 316 -8.44 2.99 -7.69
C PHE A 316 -9.35 3.88 -8.53
N VAL A 317 -8.95 4.21 -9.77
CA VAL A 317 -9.76 5.01 -10.71
C VAL A 317 -11.13 4.38 -10.95
N LYS A 318 -11.17 3.07 -11.15
CA LYS A 318 -12.43 2.36 -11.38
C LYS A 318 -13.35 2.36 -10.16
N LEU A 319 -12.78 2.18 -8.97
CA LEU A 319 -13.55 2.07 -7.71
C LEU A 319 -14.05 3.43 -7.22
N THR A 320 -13.32 4.52 -7.49
CA THR A 320 -13.63 5.87 -6.98
C THR A 320 -14.12 6.82 -8.07
N GLY A 321 -13.87 6.53 -9.35
CA GLY A 321 -14.12 7.43 -10.48
C GLY A 321 -13.17 8.64 -10.53
N ARG A 322 -12.04 8.61 -9.78
CA ARG A 322 -11.08 9.72 -9.68
C ARG A 322 -9.66 9.22 -9.95
N HIS A 323 -8.83 10.06 -10.59
CA HIS A 323 -7.40 9.80 -10.72
C HIS A 323 -6.66 10.11 -9.41
N ALA A 324 -5.74 9.25 -8.98
CA ALA A 324 -4.98 9.41 -7.74
C ALA A 324 -4.12 10.68 -7.70
N THR A 325 -3.78 11.24 -8.86
CA THR A 325 -2.89 12.40 -9.05
C THR A 325 -3.58 13.76 -9.07
N GLU A 326 -4.91 13.86 -9.07
CA GLU A 326 -5.61 15.16 -9.14
C GLU A 326 -5.50 16.02 -7.86
N GLY A 327 -4.84 15.53 -6.80
CA GLY A 327 -4.65 16.26 -5.54
C GLY A 327 -3.37 17.09 -5.43
N ALA A 328 -2.50 17.16 -6.45
CA ALA A 328 -1.17 17.77 -6.34
C ALA A 328 -1.08 19.21 -6.87
N MET A 329 -2.18 19.85 -7.27
CA MET A 329 -2.22 21.24 -7.74
C MET A 329 -3.37 22.00 -7.07
N SER A 330 -3.16 22.43 -5.82
CA SER A 330 -3.92 23.51 -5.20
C SER A 330 -3.05 24.19 -4.15
#